data_a85dd12b3122fd97e4f55d7f9e1b47c2
#
_entry.id   a85dd12b3122fd97e4f55d7f9e1b47c2
#
_cell.length_a   1.000
_cell.length_b   1.000
_cell.length_c   1.000
_cell.angle_alpha   90.00
_cell.angle_beta   90.00
_cell.angle_gamma   90.00
#
_symmetry.space_group_name_H-M   'P 1'
#
loop_
_entity.id
_entity.type
_entity.pdbx_description
1 polymer ?
#
loop_
_entity_poly.entity_id
_entity_poly.type
_entity_poly.pdbx_seq_one_letter_code
_entity_poly.pdbx_strand_id
1 'polypeptide(L)'
;MALESALPSLRELAGGKPLIGTSVQTQFGKLYTPEETNLLATQFDSVTPENCMKWQYLCPKEGVYRFEPVDLLIDFATRNRQKAVGHTLIFNRDGNYPDWLFRDGGKEADAKLVWQRVEDHAAKLMSRYAGRIDSWDVLNEFIEVPSPGYRVTDLTRVLGADYPERLFKIAARIDPKAKLTCNDFAVERPDRLKAILAFVRSLRDKGCKIDVVGSQSHLEIGDNAVYAALGINRVMPRPGLCRVRKLEAANPGVWHSIPYSHAA
;
A
#
# COMPACT_ATOMS: atom_id res chain seq x y z
N MET A 1 4.69 46.13 -8.02
CA MET A 1 4.31 44.74 -8.21
C MET A 1 4.83 43.99 -7.00
N ALA A 2 3.95 43.67 -6.05
CA ALA A 2 4.32 42.83 -4.91
C ALA A 2 4.59 41.42 -5.44
N LEU A 3 5.77 40.89 -5.12
CA LEU A 3 6.07 39.46 -5.28
C LEU A 3 5.03 38.71 -4.46
N GLU A 4 4.06 38.08 -5.10
CA GLU A 4 3.33 36.99 -4.45
C GLU A 4 4.39 35.96 -4.04
N SER A 5 4.69 35.93 -2.74
CA SER A 5 5.54 34.88 -2.21
C SER A 5 4.84 33.56 -2.48
N ALA A 6 5.44 32.72 -3.30
CA ALA A 6 4.90 31.40 -3.60
C ALA A 6 4.58 30.71 -2.26
N LEU A 7 3.38 30.17 -2.11
CA LEU A 7 3.00 29.42 -0.92
C LEU A 7 3.97 28.25 -0.74
N PRO A 8 4.38 27.97 0.50
CA PRO A 8 5.25 26.82 0.76
C PRO A 8 4.57 25.53 0.33
N SER A 9 5.35 24.56 -0.15
CA SER A 9 4.85 23.25 -0.54
C SER A 9 4.31 22.47 0.66
N LEU A 10 3.46 21.48 0.39
CA LEU A 10 2.92 20.59 1.44
C LEU A 10 4.05 19.89 2.22
N ARG A 11 5.10 19.43 1.52
CA ARG A 11 6.26 18.79 2.15
C ARG A 11 7.07 19.74 3.04
N GLU A 12 7.19 21.01 2.66
CA GLU A 12 7.83 22.04 3.49
C GLU A 12 7.01 22.35 4.73
N LEU A 13 5.67 22.50 4.57
CA LEU A 13 4.76 22.73 5.69
C LEU A 13 4.74 21.55 6.69
N ALA A 14 4.87 20.33 6.20
CA ALA A 14 4.91 19.13 7.04
C ALA A 14 6.25 18.98 7.77
N GLY A 15 7.32 19.64 7.32
CA GLY A 15 8.63 19.57 7.95
C GLY A 15 9.23 18.16 8.01
N GLY A 16 8.82 17.28 7.09
CA GLY A 16 9.28 15.91 6.99
C GLY A 16 8.65 14.92 8.01
N LYS A 17 7.72 15.36 8.85
CA LYS A 17 6.99 14.50 9.81
C LYS A 17 5.61 15.07 10.12
N PRO A 18 4.51 14.43 9.67
CA PRO A 18 4.50 13.21 8.84
C PRO A 18 5.00 13.48 7.41
N LEU A 19 5.40 12.43 6.70
CA LEU A 19 5.61 12.51 5.25
C LEU A 19 4.26 12.69 4.57
N ILE A 20 4.18 13.62 3.63
CA ILE A 20 2.99 13.79 2.79
C ILE A 20 3.20 13.00 1.51
N GLY A 21 2.32 12.05 1.23
CA GLY A 21 2.41 11.17 0.06
C GLY A 21 1.21 11.30 -0.87
N THR A 22 1.37 10.75 -2.06
CA THR A 22 0.27 10.63 -3.03
C THR A 22 0.38 9.32 -3.80
N SER A 23 -0.78 8.81 -4.25
CA SER A 23 -0.80 7.73 -5.24
C SER A 23 -0.57 8.31 -6.64
N VAL A 24 0.12 7.53 -7.48
CA VAL A 24 0.47 7.95 -8.83
C VAL A 24 0.09 6.86 -9.81
N GLN A 25 -0.73 7.22 -10.79
CA GLN A 25 -1.06 6.32 -11.89
C GLN A 25 -0.09 6.55 -13.03
N THR A 26 0.65 5.50 -13.40
CA THR A 26 1.46 5.51 -14.61
C THR A 26 0.71 4.74 -15.70
N GLN A 27 0.24 5.44 -16.72
CA GLN A 27 -0.41 4.82 -17.87
C GLN A 27 0.55 4.87 -19.07
N PHE A 28 0.73 3.72 -19.73
CA PHE A 28 1.46 3.61 -21.01
C PHE A 28 2.85 4.27 -21.04
N GLY A 29 3.61 4.14 -19.93
CA GLY A 29 4.97 4.72 -19.87
C GLY A 29 5.01 6.24 -19.78
N LYS A 30 3.90 6.91 -19.43
CA LYS A 30 3.84 8.35 -19.22
C LYS A 30 3.45 8.66 -17.77
N LEU A 31 4.17 9.58 -17.16
CA LEU A 31 3.67 10.36 -16.06
C LEU A 31 2.65 11.37 -16.60
N TYR A 32 2.05 12.11 -15.72
CA TYR A 32 1.09 13.17 -16.03
C TYR A 32 1.66 14.29 -16.94
N THR A 33 0.90 15.36 -17.12
CA THR A 33 1.37 16.58 -17.80
C THR A 33 2.63 17.14 -17.09
N PRO A 34 3.39 18.03 -17.73
CA PRO A 34 4.53 18.69 -17.10
C PRO A 34 4.16 19.41 -15.79
N GLU A 35 3.01 20.08 -15.75
CA GLU A 35 2.50 20.80 -14.59
C GLU A 35 2.16 19.85 -13.44
N GLU A 36 1.44 18.76 -13.70
CA GLU A 36 1.13 17.72 -12.72
C GLU A 36 2.39 17.01 -12.23
N THR A 37 3.31 16.72 -13.14
CA THR A 37 4.61 16.12 -12.80
C THR A 37 5.43 17.04 -11.89
N ASN A 38 5.42 18.35 -12.15
CA ASN A 38 6.05 19.33 -11.27
C ASN A 38 5.38 19.40 -9.91
N LEU A 39 4.05 19.35 -9.86
CA LEU A 39 3.29 19.31 -8.61
C LEU A 39 3.65 18.06 -7.80
N LEU A 40 3.69 16.89 -8.44
CA LEU A 40 4.14 15.64 -7.79
C LEU A 40 5.55 15.78 -7.20
N ALA A 41 6.48 16.39 -7.96
CA ALA A 41 7.87 16.54 -7.54
C ALA A 41 8.05 17.50 -6.36
N THR A 42 7.23 18.55 -6.29
CA THR A 42 7.41 19.66 -5.33
C THR A 42 6.57 19.53 -4.07
N GLN A 43 5.36 18.96 -4.16
CA GLN A 43 4.41 18.96 -3.05
C GLN A 43 4.54 17.74 -2.12
N PHE A 44 5.05 16.60 -2.61
CA PHE A 44 4.98 15.34 -1.88
C PHE A 44 6.34 14.80 -1.50
N ASP A 45 6.40 14.16 -0.32
CA ASP A 45 7.60 13.44 0.19
C ASP A 45 7.65 11.99 -0.29
N SER A 46 6.50 11.41 -0.64
CA SER A 46 6.41 10.02 -1.05
C SER A 46 5.41 9.79 -2.17
N VAL A 47 5.66 8.73 -2.93
CA VAL A 47 4.77 8.28 -4.01
C VAL A 47 4.47 6.79 -3.87
N THR A 48 3.23 6.44 -4.20
CA THR A 48 2.74 5.05 -4.20
C THR A 48 2.17 4.74 -5.58
N PRO A 49 2.59 3.66 -6.27
CA PRO A 49 1.98 3.28 -7.54
C PRO A 49 0.53 2.86 -7.31
N GLU A 50 -0.41 3.44 -8.07
CA GLU A 50 -1.83 3.12 -7.88
C GLU A 50 -2.17 1.71 -8.38
N ASN A 51 -1.70 1.34 -9.57
CA ASN A 51 -2.06 0.06 -10.19
C ASN A 51 -0.88 -0.70 -10.82
N CYS A 52 0.13 -0.01 -11.36
CA CYS A 52 1.15 -0.64 -12.20
C CYS A 52 1.98 -1.73 -11.50
N MET A 53 2.01 -1.75 -10.17
CA MET A 53 2.73 -2.75 -9.38
C MET A 53 1.83 -3.91 -8.92
N LYS A 54 0.50 -3.78 -9.01
CA LYS A 54 -0.41 -4.88 -8.68
C LYS A 54 -0.19 -6.04 -9.64
N TRP A 55 -0.19 -7.27 -9.12
CA TRP A 55 0.28 -8.46 -9.85
C TRP A 55 -0.41 -8.67 -11.20
N GLN A 56 -1.72 -8.51 -11.27
CA GLN A 56 -2.48 -8.65 -12.52
C GLN A 56 -2.05 -7.69 -13.64
N TYR A 57 -1.62 -6.48 -13.29
CA TYR A 57 -1.14 -5.49 -14.26
C TYR A 57 0.34 -5.64 -14.55
N LEU A 58 1.12 -5.96 -13.53
CA LEU A 58 2.56 -6.12 -13.63
C LEU A 58 2.94 -7.38 -14.43
N CYS A 59 2.21 -8.50 -14.22
CA CYS A 59 2.51 -9.78 -14.86
C CYS A 59 1.21 -10.43 -15.39
N PRO A 60 0.58 -9.87 -16.44
CA PRO A 60 -0.70 -10.34 -16.96
C PRO A 60 -0.62 -11.72 -17.63
N LYS A 61 0.56 -12.15 -18.06
CA LYS A 61 0.86 -13.49 -18.56
C LYS A 61 2.01 -14.07 -17.76
N GLU A 62 1.97 -15.38 -17.51
CA GLU A 62 3.01 -16.07 -16.75
C GLU A 62 4.41 -15.78 -17.30
N GLY A 63 5.29 -15.30 -16.43
CA GLY A 63 6.67 -14.93 -16.78
C GLY A 63 6.85 -13.61 -17.53
N VAL A 64 5.77 -12.96 -18.00
CA VAL A 64 5.84 -11.71 -18.79
C VAL A 64 5.56 -10.50 -17.90
N TYR A 65 6.61 -9.83 -17.47
CA TYR A 65 6.53 -8.66 -16.58
C TYR A 65 6.58 -7.34 -17.34
N ARG A 66 5.75 -6.39 -16.95
CA ARG A 66 5.66 -5.02 -17.48
C ARG A 66 6.26 -4.05 -16.46
N PHE A 67 7.59 -4.04 -16.33
CA PHE A 67 8.26 -3.20 -15.34
C PHE A 67 8.37 -1.72 -15.73
N GLU A 68 8.26 -1.40 -17.02
CA GLU A 68 8.46 -0.03 -17.52
C GLU A 68 7.66 1.05 -16.78
N PRO A 69 6.33 0.90 -16.51
CA PRO A 69 5.59 1.89 -15.76
C PRO A 69 6.06 2.04 -14.31
N VAL A 70 6.52 0.95 -13.71
CA VAL A 70 7.06 0.95 -12.34
C VAL A 70 8.44 1.60 -12.32
N ASP A 71 9.32 1.23 -13.28
CA ASP A 71 10.65 1.81 -13.42
C ASP A 71 10.56 3.34 -13.55
N LEU A 72 9.65 3.84 -14.38
CA LEU A 72 9.42 5.26 -14.59
C LEU A 72 9.08 5.98 -13.28
N LEU A 73 8.18 5.39 -12.46
CA LEU A 73 7.77 6.00 -11.19
C LEU A 73 8.90 5.96 -10.16
N ILE A 74 9.60 4.83 -10.03
CA ILE A 74 10.72 4.70 -9.08
C ILE A 74 11.89 5.59 -9.46
N ASP A 75 12.18 5.76 -10.74
CA ASP A 75 13.18 6.71 -11.22
C ASP A 75 12.78 8.16 -10.96
N PHE A 76 11.51 8.49 -11.15
CA PHE A 76 10.94 9.80 -10.79
C PHE A 76 11.11 10.08 -9.30
N ALA A 77 10.70 9.15 -8.42
CA ALA A 77 10.83 9.27 -6.98
C ALA A 77 12.31 9.49 -6.56
N THR A 78 13.22 8.69 -7.14
CA THR A 78 14.66 8.78 -6.86
C THR A 78 15.22 10.15 -7.23
N ARG A 79 14.90 10.66 -8.44
CA ARG A 79 15.36 11.98 -8.90
C ARG A 79 14.85 13.13 -8.04
N ASN A 80 13.64 12.99 -7.50
CA ASN A 80 13.00 14.03 -6.65
C ASN A 80 13.23 13.81 -5.15
N ARG A 81 14.09 12.85 -4.75
CA ARG A 81 14.38 12.51 -3.35
C ARG A 81 13.12 12.15 -2.56
N GLN A 82 12.16 11.53 -3.22
CA GLN A 82 10.94 11.06 -2.62
C GLN A 82 11.08 9.62 -2.16
N LYS A 83 10.34 9.27 -1.12
CA LYS A 83 10.16 7.89 -0.68
C LYS A 83 9.25 7.16 -1.65
N ALA A 84 9.53 5.89 -1.90
CA ALA A 84 8.67 5.05 -2.73
C ALA A 84 8.05 3.93 -1.87
N VAL A 85 6.75 3.72 -2.07
CA VAL A 85 6.00 2.63 -1.46
C VAL A 85 5.73 1.57 -2.51
N GLY A 86 6.08 0.32 -2.22
CA GLY A 86 5.78 -0.82 -3.08
C GLY A 86 4.36 -1.32 -2.86
N HIS A 87 3.42 -0.87 -3.66
CA HIS A 87 2.01 -1.24 -3.55
C HIS A 87 1.59 -2.06 -4.77
N THR A 88 1.39 -3.32 -4.62
CA THR A 88 1.48 -4.20 -3.46
C THR A 88 2.07 -5.54 -3.89
N LEU A 89 2.71 -6.26 -2.97
CA LEU A 89 3.20 -7.60 -3.30
C LEU A 89 2.02 -8.58 -3.48
N ILE A 90 1.12 -8.67 -2.50
CA ILE A 90 -0.12 -9.44 -2.58
C ILE A 90 -1.31 -8.56 -2.19
N PHE A 91 -2.26 -8.41 -3.11
CA PHE A 91 -3.57 -7.85 -2.83
C PHE A 91 -4.56 -9.01 -2.61
N ASN A 92 -4.93 -9.27 -1.35
CA ASN A 92 -5.77 -10.41 -1.01
C ASN A 92 -7.24 -10.19 -1.37
N ARG A 93 -7.54 -10.10 -2.66
CA ARG A 93 -8.88 -9.92 -3.19
C ARG A 93 -9.00 -10.59 -4.55
N ASP A 94 -10.04 -11.41 -4.74
CA ASP A 94 -10.32 -12.03 -6.03
C ASP A 94 -10.48 -10.95 -7.12
N GLY A 95 -10.00 -11.24 -8.33
CA GLY A 95 -9.89 -10.27 -9.41
C GLY A 95 -8.64 -9.38 -9.36
N ASN A 96 -7.81 -9.44 -8.32
CA ASN A 96 -6.50 -8.75 -8.24
C ASN A 96 -5.30 -9.68 -8.46
N TYR A 97 -5.57 -10.93 -8.82
CA TYR A 97 -4.57 -11.91 -9.26
C TYR A 97 -4.63 -12.08 -10.76
N PRO A 98 -3.53 -12.42 -11.44
CA PRO A 98 -3.58 -12.81 -12.83
C PRO A 98 -4.26 -14.20 -12.96
N ASP A 99 -5.08 -14.37 -14.00
CA ASP A 99 -5.87 -15.59 -14.19
C ASP A 99 -5.02 -16.88 -14.25
N TRP A 100 -3.80 -16.78 -14.77
CA TRP A 100 -2.88 -17.91 -14.89
C TRP A 100 -2.35 -18.41 -13.54
N LEU A 101 -2.44 -17.62 -12.46
CA LEU A 101 -1.89 -17.97 -11.14
C LEU A 101 -2.43 -19.33 -10.64
N PHE A 102 -3.71 -19.57 -10.86
CA PHE A 102 -4.41 -20.77 -10.38
C PHE A 102 -4.65 -21.81 -11.49
N ARG A 103 -3.94 -21.71 -12.63
CA ARG A 103 -4.12 -22.62 -13.77
C ARG A 103 -2.83 -23.36 -14.10
N ASP A 104 -2.97 -24.63 -14.48
CA ASP A 104 -1.88 -25.49 -14.94
C ASP A 104 -2.38 -26.34 -16.12
N GLY A 105 -1.95 -26.00 -17.35
CA GLY A 105 -2.34 -26.72 -18.56
C GLY A 105 -3.85 -26.91 -18.73
N GLY A 106 -4.67 -25.93 -18.32
CA GLY A 106 -6.15 -25.98 -18.38
C GLY A 106 -6.81 -26.62 -17.15
N LYS A 107 -6.05 -27.11 -16.18
CA LYS A 107 -6.51 -27.60 -14.88
C LYS A 107 -6.28 -26.57 -13.79
N GLU A 108 -6.80 -26.83 -12.60
CA GLU A 108 -6.44 -26.04 -11.41
C GLU A 108 -5.00 -26.35 -10.99
N ALA A 109 -4.24 -25.30 -10.65
CA ALA A 109 -2.90 -25.42 -10.10
C ALA A 109 -2.96 -25.91 -8.64
N ASP A 110 -2.08 -26.79 -8.28
CA ASP A 110 -1.94 -27.21 -6.88
C ASP A 110 -1.25 -26.14 -6.01
N ALA A 111 -1.33 -26.31 -4.71
CA ALA A 111 -0.75 -25.36 -3.76
C ALA A 111 0.78 -25.21 -3.93
N LYS A 112 1.48 -26.25 -4.36
CA LYS A 112 2.93 -26.21 -4.59
C LYS A 112 3.29 -25.29 -5.74
N LEU A 113 2.58 -25.41 -6.86
CA LEU A 113 2.78 -24.55 -8.03
C LEU A 113 2.38 -23.10 -7.75
N VAL A 114 1.25 -22.87 -7.05
CA VAL A 114 0.85 -21.52 -6.64
C VAL A 114 1.90 -20.90 -5.72
N TRP A 115 2.44 -21.63 -4.75
CA TRP A 115 3.54 -21.14 -3.90
C TRP A 115 4.79 -20.79 -4.70
N GLN A 116 5.20 -21.63 -5.64
CA GLN A 116 6.34 -21.35 -6.50
C GLN A 116 6.14 -20.03 -7.24
N ARG A 117 4.96 -19.81 -7.81
CA ARG A 117 4.61 -18.58 -8.52
C ARG A 117 4.63 -17.35 -7.62
N VAL A 118 4.14 -17.47 -6.38
CA VAL A 118 4.20 -16.40 -5.37
C VAL A 118 5.65 -16.07 -5.02
N GLU A 119 6.49 -17.05 -4.80
CA GLU A 119 7.92 -16.85 -4.50
C GLU A 119 8.66 -16.22 -5.67
N ASP A 120 8.42 -16.69 -6.89
CA ASP A 120 9.01 -16.14 -8.11
C ASP A 120 8.59 -14.69 -8.33
N HIS A 121 7.31 -14.38 -8.10
CA HIS A 121 6.81 -13.01 -8.17
C HIS A 121 7.48 -12.11 -7.14
N ALA A 122 7.51 -12.52 -5.89
CA ALA A 122 8.17 -11.78 -4.81
C ALA A 122 9.65 -11.55 -5.12
N ALA A 123 10.35 -12.59 -5.56
CA ALA A 123 11.76 -12.50 -5.92
C ALA A 123 12.00 -11.53 -7.07
N LYS A 124 11.25 -11.63 -8.16
CA LYS A 124 11.42 -10.76 -9.33
C LYS A 124 11.08 -9.31 -9.03
N LEU A 125 9.95 -9.06 -8.37
CA LEU A 125 9.49 -7.70 -8.06
C LEU A 125 10.40 -7.04 -7.01
N MET A 126 10.55 -7.66 -5.86
CA MET A 126 11.27 -7.03 -4.74
C MET A 126 12.77 -6.90 -5.00
N SER A 127 13.42 -7.91 -5.63
CA SER A 127 14.85 -7.81 -5.93
C SER A 127 15.18 -6.72 -6.94
N ARG A 128 14.27 -6.46 -7.92
CA ARG A 128 14.46 -5.38 -8.89
C ARG A 128 14.55 -4.01 -8.24
N TYR A 129 13.79 -3.80 -7.17
CA TYR A 129 13.69 -2.50 -6.49
C TYR A 129 14.30 -2.48 -5.09
N ALA A 130 15.05 -3.52 -4.71
CA ALA A 130 15.72 -3.59 -3.42
C ALA A 130 16.60 -2.36 -3.17
N GLY A 131 16.39 -1.72 -2.01
CA GLY A 131 17.08 -0.48 -1.64
C GLY A 131 16.56 0.79 -2.31
N ARG A 132 15.55 0.69 -3.20
CA ARG A 132 14.88 1.83 -3.83
C ARG A 132 13.44 2.02 -3.35
N ILE A 133 12.86 0.99 -2.73
CA ILE A 133 11.55 1.02 -2.08
C ILE A 133 11.78 1.17 -0.58
N ASP A 134 11.14 2.14 0.04
CA ASP A 134 11.26 2.41 1.49
C ASP A 134 10.36 1.50 2.32
N SER A 135 9.19 1.16 1.79
CA SER A 135 8.26 0.23 2.43
C SER A 135 7.49 -0.59 1.39
N TRP A 136 7.22 -1.85 1.70
CA TRP A 136 6.40 -2.74 0.89
C TRP A 136 5.07 -3.02 1.59
N ASP A 137 3.96 -2.79 0.90
CA ASP A 137 2.68 -3.39 1.26
C ASP A 137 2.74 -4.88 0.88
N VAL A 138 3.26 -5.68 1.80
CA VAL A 138 3.46 -7.12 1.59
C VAL A 138 2.11 -7.83 1.47
N LEU A 139 1.17 -7.44 2.33
CA LEU A 139 -0.18 -7.99 2.36
C LEU A 139 -1.20 -6.85 2.45
N ASN A 140 -2.05 -6.79 1.44
CA ASN A 140 -3.10 -5.78 1.35
C ASN A 140 -4.49 -6.41 1.43
N GLU A 141 -5.36 -5.84 2.30
CA GLU A 141 -6.77 -6.20 2.46
C GLU A 141 -7.02 -7.67 2.84
N PHE A 142 -6.31 -8.16 3.85
CA PHE A 142 -6.46 -9.52 4.33
C PHE A 142 -7.56 -9.68 5.39
N ILE A 143 -7.80 -8.63 6.20
CA ILE A 143 -8.72 -8.73 7.33
C ILE A 143 -10.18 -8.66 6.88
N GLU A 144 -11.00 -9.56 7.42
CA GLU A 144 -12.44 -9.56 7.25
C GLU A 144 -13.12 -9.86 8.59
N VAL A 145 -13.98 -8.98 9.04
CA VAL A 145 -14.73 -9.15 10.29
C VAL A 145 -16.22 -9.17 10.02
N PRO A 146 -17.02 -9.93 10.77
CA PRO A 146 -16.67 -10.57 12.03
C PRO A 146 -15.92 -11.91 11.88
N SER A 147 -16.31 -12.80 11.02
CA SER A 147 -15.74 -14.15 10.90
C SER A 147 -15.55 -14.51 9.42
N PRO A 148 -14.49 -15.21 9.06
CA PRO A 148 -13.48 -15.92 9.87
C PRO A 148 -12.33 -15.04 10.39
N GLY A 149 -12.40 -13.72 10.30
CA GLY A 149 -11.32 -12.79 10.69
C GLY A 149 -10.36 -12.46 9.55
N TYR A 150 -10.48 -13.13 8.42
CA TYR A 150 -9.73 -12.87 7.20
C TYR A 150 -10.62 -13.03 5.96
N ARG A 151 -10.24 -12.36 4.86
CA ARG A 151 -10.96 -12.47 3.60
C ARG A 151 -10.67 -13.80 2.92
N VAL A 152 -11.73 -14.54 2.62
CA VAL A 152 -11.64 -15.81 1.87
C VAL A 152 -11.55 -15.49 0.37
N THR A 153 -10.42 -15.83 -0.23
CA THR A 153 -10.11 -15.64 -1.65
C THR A 153 -9.59 -16.95 -2.23
N ASP A 154 -9.42 -17.00 -3.55
CA ASP A 154 -8.80 -18.16 -4.19
C ASP A 154 -7.40 -18.44 -3.61
N LEU A 155 -6.63 -17.39 -3.29
CA LEU A 155 -5.32 -17.56 -2.67
C LEU A 155 -5.40 -18.21 -1.28
N THR A 156 -6.33 -17.77 -0.43
CA THR A 156 -6.53 -18.39 0.90
C THR A 156 -7.11 -19.80 0.80
N ARG A 157 -7.92 -20.10 -0.22
CA ARG A 157 -8.45 -21.46 -0.45
C ARG A 157 -7.35 -22.43 -0.84
N VAL A 158 -6.43 -22.00 -1.71
CA VAL A 158 -5.35 -22.85 -2.24
C VAL A 158 -4.19 -22.97 -1.25
N LEU A 159 -3.77 -21.87 -0.63
CA LEU A 159 -2.56 -21.82 0.21
C LEU A 159 -2.83 -21.96 1.71
N GLY A 160 -4.09 -21.87 2.13
CA GLY A 160 -4.46 -21.80 3.56
C GLY A 160 -4.44 -20.38 4.10
N ALA A 161 -5.12 -20.16 5.23
CA ALA A 161 -5.22 -18.84 5.87
C ALA A 161 -3.91 -18.40 6.55
N ASP A 162 -2.96 -19.28 6.68
CA ASP A 162 -1.64 -19.06 7.28
C ASP A 162 -0.55 -18.66 6.27
N TYR A 163 -0.88 -18.59 4.97
CA TYR A 163 0.06 -18.17 3.92
C TYR A 163 0.76 -16.82 4.20
N PRO A 164 0.16 -15.85 4.92
CA PRO A 164 0.82 -14.59 5.21
C PRO A 164 2.13 -14.75 6.00
N GLU A 165 2.22 -15.76 6.89
CA GLU A 165 3.45 -16.02 7.64
C GLU A 165 4.64 -16.30 6.69
N ARG A 166 4.44 -17.21 5.73
CA ARG A 166 5.47 -17.54 4.74
C ARG A 166 5.78 -16.35 3.84
N LEU A 167 4.75 -15.61 3.42
CA LEU A 167 4.90 -14.42 2.57
C LEU A 167 5.78 -13.34 3.23
N PHE A 168 5.53 -12.99 4.50
CA PHE A 168 6.34 -12.01 5.22
C PHE A 168 7.77 -12.48 5.43
N LYS A 169 7.99 -13.78 5.70
CA LYS A 169 9.34 -14.36 5.80
C LYS A 169 10.10 -14.29 4.47
N ILE A 170 9.43 -14.53 3.35
CA ILE A 170 10.01 -14.39 2.01
C ILE A 170 10.40 -12.92 1.76
N ALA A 171 9.47 -11.98 1.99
CA ALA A 171 9.71 -10.56 1.79
C ALA A 171 10.89 -10.04 2.63
N ALA A 172 10.95 -10.42 3.91
CA ALA A 172 12.05 -10.03 4.81
C ALA A 172 13.43 -10.56 4.36
N ARG A 173 13.45 -11.72 3.71
CA ARG A 173 14.69 -12.31 3.17
C ARG A 173 15.17 -11.60 1.92
N ILE A 174 14.23 -11.17 1.06
CA ILE A 174 14.57 -10.53 -0.23
C ILE A 174 15.01 -9.08 -0.02
N ASP A 175 14.26 -8.30 0.78
CA ASP A 175 14.61 -6.91 1.08
C ASP A 175 14.58 -6.65 2.60
N PRO A 176 15.66 -7.02 3.31
CA PRO A 176 15.71 -6.91 4.77
C PRO A 176 15.72 -5.46 5.27
N LYS A 177 16.07 -4.50 4.41
CA LYS A 177 16.17 -3.08 4.78
C LYS A 177 14.85 -2.34 4.63
N ALA A 178 13.99 -2.73 3.70
CA ALA A 178 12.69 -2.11 3.52
C ALA A 178 11.77 -2.37 4.72
N LYS A 179 10.88 -1.44 5.01
CA LYS A 179 9.79 -1.68 5.97
C LYS A 179 8.75 -2.59 5.34
N LEU A 180 8.23 -3.53 6.11
CA LEU A 180 7.20 -4.45 5.67
C LEU A 180 5.87 -4.07 6.31
N THR A 181 4.86 -3.86 5.50
CA THR A 181 3.55 -3.34 5.87
C THR A 181 2.46 -4.40 5.68
N CYS A 182 1.57 -4.50 6.68
CA CYS A 182 0.25 -5.08 6.53
C CYS A 182 -0.74 -3.93 6.38
N ASN A 183 -1.33 -3.76 5.20
CA ASN A 183 -2.19 -2.63 4.85
C ASN A 183 -3.64 -3.06 4.68
N ASP A 184 -4.59 -2.31 5.27
CA ASP A 184 -6.00 -2.65 5.16
C ASP A 184 -6.89 -1.39 5.19
N PHE A 185 -8.15 -1.54 4.77
CA PHE A 185 -9.13 -0.48 4.81
C PHE A 185 -9.93 -0.48 6.12
N ALA A 186 -10.55 0.65 6.42
CA ALA A 186 -11.40 0.85 7.60
C ALA A 186 -10.72 0.43 8.93
N VAL A 187 -9.40 0.54 9.01
CA VAL A 187 -8.61 0.23 10.22
C VAL A 187 -8.94 1.21 11.35
N GLU A 188 -9.53 2.35 11.01
CA GLU A 188 -10.05 3.35 11.97
C GLU A 188 -11.22 2.81 12.81
N ARG A 189 -11.90 1.77 12.34
CA ARG A 189 -13.00 1.14 13.09
C ARG A 189 -12.43 0.26 14.20
N PRO A 190 -12.94 0.36 15.43
CA PRO A 190 -12.40 -0.37 16.59
C PRO A 190 -12.36 -1.90 16.43
N ASP A 191 -13.36 -2.48 15.75
CA ASP A 191 -13.45 -3.91 15.47
C ASP A 191 -12.33 -4.37 14.51
N ARG A 192 -12.12 -3.63 13.41
CA ARG A 192 -11.08 -3.93 12.44
C ARG A 192 -9.68 -3.65 12.99
N LEU A 193 -9.51 -2.54 13.72
CA LEU A 193 -8.25 -2.24 14.40
C LEU A 193 -7.84 -3.37 15.35
N LYS A 194 -8.80 -3.85 16.17
CA LYS A 194 -8.55 -4.98 17.07
C LYS A 194 -8.14 -6.23 16.30
N ALA A 195 -8.84 -6.54 15.20
CA ALA A 195 -8.56 -7.72 14.38
C ALA A 195 -7.18 -7.64 13.71
N ILE A 196 -6.83 -6.53 13.05
CA ILE A 196 -5.53 -6.40 12.38
C ILE A 196 -4.37 -6.40 13.38
N LEU A 197 -4.52 -5.77 14.54
CA LEU A 197 -3.48 -5.79 15.56
C LEU A 197 -3.29 -7.19 16.16
N ALA A 198 -4.36 -7.96 16.38
CA ALA A 198 -4.27 -9.35 16.82
C ALA A 198 -3.58 -10.22 15.77
N PHE A 199 -3.94 -10.05 14.50
CA PHE A 199 -3.32 -10.75 13.38
C PHE A 199 -1.82 -10.43 13.27
N VAL A 200 -1.45 -9.16 13.26
CA VAL A 200 -0.04 -8.73 13.17
C VAL A 200 0.77 -9.25 14.37
N ARG A 201 0.22 -9.20 15.59
CA ARG A 201 0.88 -9.78 16.77
C ARG A 201 1.13 -11.26 16.59
N SER A 202 0.13 -12.03 16.16
CA SER A 202 0.27 -13.48 15.94
C SER A 202 1.36 -13.83 14.94
N LEU A 203 1.55 -13.04 13.88
CA LEU A 203 2.63 -13.22 12.91
C LEU A 203 3.99 -12.81 13.48
N ARG A 204 4.06 -11.73 14.26
CA ARG A 204 5.30 -11.31 14.93
C ARG A 204 5.76 -12.32 15.97
N ASP A 205 4.84 -12.93 16.72
CA ASP A 205 5.15 -14.02 17.67
C ASP A 205 5.74 -15.25 16.97
N LYS A 206 5.42 -15.44 15.68
CA LYS A 206 6.02 -16.48 14.80
C LYS A 206 7.31 -16.01 14.10
N GLY A 207 7.87 -14.87 14.50
CA GLY A 207 9.13 -14.33 13.98
C GLY A 207 9.02 -13.59 12.66
N CYS A 208 7.84 -13.19 12.22
CA CYS A 208 7.69 -12.38 11.01
C CYS A 208 8.11 -10.93 11.27
N LYS A 209 8.88 -10.36 10.33
CA LYS A 209 9.15 -8.94 10.28
C LYS A 209 7.89 -8.24 9.77
N ILE A 210 7.23 -7.45 10.60
CA ILE A 210 6.15 -6.54 10.23
C ILE A 210 6.41 -5.23 10.96
N ASP A 211 6.79 -4.21 10.21
CA ASP A 211 7.22 -2.92 10.75
C ASP A 211 6.06 -1.93 10.85
N VAL A 212 5.05 -2.07 9.97
CA VAL A 212 3.98 -1.09 9.80
C VAL A 212 2.62 -1.77 9.68
N VAL A 213 1.61 -1.18 10.30
CA VAL A 213 0.20 -1.41 10.01
C VAL A 213 -0.29 -0.20 9.23
N GLY A 214 -0.69 -0.40 7.98
CA GLY A 214 -1.24 0.65 7.12
C GLY A 214 -2.75 0.76 7.29
N SER A 215 -3.26 1.99 7.32
CA SER A 215 -4.68 2.28 7.16
C SER A 215 -4.91 3.02 5.85
N GLN A 216 -5.81 2.50 5.02
CA GLN A 216 -6.14 3.12 3.73
C GLN A 216 -6.99 4.38 3.92
N SER A 217 -7.65 4.53 5.07
CA SER A 217 -8.44 5.73 5.44
C SER A 217 -9.38 6.21 4.34
N HIS A 218 -10.15 5.28 3.73
CA HIS A 218 -11.24 5.59 2.81
C HIS A 218 -12.40 6.25 3.60
N LEU A 219 -12.25 7.53 3.89
CA LEU A 219 -13.16 8.27 4.75
C LEU A 219 -14.19 9.02 3.92
N GLU A 220 -15.47 8.94 4.31
CA GLU A 220 -16.54 9.72 3.74
C GLU A 220 -16.87 10.93 4.62
N ILE A 221 -17.27 12.04 3.99
CA ILE A 221 -17.75 13.23 4.71
C ILE A 221 -19.06 12.86 5.43
N GLY A 222 -19.06 12.95 6.77
CA GLY A 222 -20.23 12.59 7.59
C GLY A 222 -20.10 11.25 8.31
N ASP A 223 -19.02 10.51 8.16
CA ASP A 223 -18.75 9.30 8.96
C ASP A 223 -18.34 9.67 10.39
N ASN A 224 -19.35 10.01 11.20
CA ASN A 224 -19.15 10.45 12.57
C ASN A 224 -18.49 9.39 13.48
N ALA A 225 -18.63 8.10 13.16
CA ALA A 225 -18.02 7.02 13.93
C ALA A 225 -16.50 7.00 13.76
N VAL A 226 -16.03 7.24 12.55
CA VAL A 226 -14.60 7.33 12.23
C VAL A 226 -13.99 8.58 12.85
N TYR A 227 -14.66 9.73 12.75
CA TYR A 227 -14.19 10.98 13.34
C TYR A 227 -14.09 10.89 14.86
N ALA A 228 -15.05 10.23 15.52
CA ALA A 228 -15.02 9.99 16.95
C ALA A 228 -13.88 9.05 17.35
N ALA A 229 -13.61 7.98 16.57
CA ALA A 229 -12.52 7.05 16.83
C ALA A 229 -11.13 7.71 16.63
N LEU A 230 -11.02 8.69 15.75
CA LEU A 230 -9.83 9.50 15.54
C LEU A 230 -9.69 10.66 16.53
N GLY A 231 -10.61 10.82 17.49
CA GLY A 231 -10.62 11.93 18.43
C GLY A 231 -10.92 13.29 17.77
N ILE A 232 -11.50 13.28 16.57
CA ILE A 232 -11.89 14.49 15.83
C ILE A 232 -13.30 14.89 16.26
N ASN A 233 -13.39 15.66 17.33
CA ASN A 233 -14.66 16.19 17.83
C ASN A 233 -15.16 17.36 16.96
N ARG A 234 -15.95 17.10 15.93
CA ARG A 234 -16.54 18.05 14.96
C ARG A 234 -15.63 18.43 13.78
N VAL A 235 -15.93 17.86 12.64
CA VAL A 235 -15.64 18.51 11.36
C VAL A 235 -16.72 19.57 11.13
N MET A 236 -16.37 20.84 11.34
CA MET A 236 -17.18 21.92 10.80
C MET A 236 -17.01 21.90 9.28
N PRO A 237 -18.09 21.93 8.51
CA PRO A 237 -17.98 22.04 7.06
C PRO A 237 -17.48 23.46 6.70
N ARG A 238 -16.17 23.62 6.65
CA ARG A 238 -15.55 24.76 5.97
C ARG A 238 -14.87 24.24 4.72
N PRO A 239 -15.20 24.72 3.54
CA PRO A 239 -14.45 24.40 2.34
C PRO A 239 -12.98 24.79 2.56
N GLY A 240 -12.08 23.83 2.49
CA GLY A 240 -10.66 24.09 2.31
C GLY A 240 -9.67 23.77 3.44
N LEU A 241 -10.04 23.18 4.58
CA LEU A 241 -9.05 22.82 5.61
C LEU A 241 -9.42 21.54 6.35
N CYS A 242 -8.83 20.42 5.93
CA CYS A 242 -8.77 19.21 6.74
C CYS A 242 -7.57 19.34 7.69
N ARG A 243 -7.78 19.60 8.98
CA ARG A 243 -6.74 19.49 9.99
C ARG A 243 -6.80 18.08 10.57
N VAL A 244 -5.91 17.23 10.12
CA VAL A 244 -5.63 15.95 10.81
C VAL A 244 -4.75 16.27 12.02
N ARG A 245 -5.28 16.20 13.24
CA ARG A 245 -4.45 16.19 14.44
C ARG A 245 -3.76 14.83 14.55
N LYS A 246 -2.44 14.88 14.77
CA LYS A 246 -1.58 13.75 15.06
C LYS A 246 -2.23 12.84 16.11
N LEU A 247 -2.54 11.62 15.75
CA LEU A 247 -2.78 10.55 16.72
C LEU A 247 -1.44 10.21 17.35
N GLU A 248 -1.21 10.67 18.56
CA GLU A 248 -0.18 10.12 19.41
C GLU A 248 -0.66 8.77 19.93
N ALA A 249 -0.58 7.77 19.07
CA ALA A 249 -0.66 6.41 19.52
C ALA A 249 0.66 6.03 20.16
N ALA A 250 0.61 5.40 21.33
CA ALA A 250 1.75 4.87 22.06
C ALA A 250 2.46 3.71 21.32
N ASN A 251 2.51 3.75 19.98
CA ASN A 251 3.22 2.80 19.13
C ASN A 251 3.79 3.54 17.92
N PRO A 252 5.12 3.66 17.79
CA PRO A 252 5.76 4.24 16.62
C PRO A 252 5.70 3.23 15.47
N GLY A 253 4.83 3.42 14.49
CA GLY A 253 4.79 2.55 13.32
C GLY A 253 3.53 2.61 12.45
N VAL A 254 2.59 3.50 12.72
CA VAL A 254 1.37 3.64 11.90
C VAL A 254 1.57 4.76 10.88
N TRP A 255 1.46 4.43 9.59
CA TRP A 255 1.49 5.37 8.48
C TRP A 255 0.12 5.43 7.81
N HIS A 256 -0.36 6.64 7.50
CA HIS A 256 -1.62 6.84 6.80
C HIS A 256 -1.35 7.26 5.36
N SER A 257 -1.93 6.55 4.40
CA SER A 257 -2.03 7.00 3.01
C SER A 257 -3.47 7.49 2.76
N ILE A 258 -3.63 8.69 2.26
CA ILE A 258 -4.93 9.25 1.87
C ILE A 258 -5.09 9.04 0.36
N PRO A 259 -6.04 8.24 -0.12
CA PRO A 259 -6.31 8.12 -1.54
C PRO A 259 -7.13 9.32 -2.03
N TYR A 260 -6.79 9.78 -3.21
CA TYR A 260 -7.59 10.78 -3.94
C TYR A 260 -8.79 10.08 -4.58
N SER A 261 -10.01 10.44 -4.18
CA SER A 261 -11.21 9.96 -4.86
C SER A 261 -11.50 10.88 -6.02
N HIS A 262 -11.63 10.36 -7.24
CA HIS A 262 -12.22 11.08 -8.36
C HIS A 262 -13.66 11.45 -8.00
N ALA A 263 -13.94 12.74 -7.88
CA ALA A 263 -15.30 13.24 -8.03
C ALA A 263 -15.65 13.14 -9.52
N ALA A 264 -16.75 12.47 -9.82
CA ALA A 264 -17.35 12.40 -11.15
C ALA A 264 -17.86 13.77 -11.58
#